data_a3a748a52514d51397b5a4d08eef1e3a
#
_entry.id   a3a748a52514d51397b5a4d08eef1e3a
#
_cell.length_a   1.000
_cell.length_b   1.000
_cell.length_c   1.000
_cell.angle_alpha   90.00
_cell.angle_beta   90.00
_cell.angle_gamma   90.00
#
_symmetry.space_group_name_H-M   'P 1'
#
loop_
_entity.id
_entity.type
_entity.pdbx_description
1 polymer ?
#
loop_
_entity_poly.entity_id
_entity_poly.type
_entity_poly.pdbx_seq_one_letter_code
_entity_poly.pdbx_strand_id
1 'polypeptide(L)'
;LIPQILPGSADEFRLLTDAVGGKGYRQIDINLGCPFPMIAGKHKGAGMLLYPAQVAEVLAPIAEYPEIQFSLKMRLGWENASECMVLVELLNTLRLSRIALHARTGKQQYKGHPDLEAFQGFYELCQHPLYYNGDIESLSDIRQILTRFPLLKGVFIGRGLLSSPLLAKEFKGNETFLPEQRMSISVSYTHLRA
;
A
#
# COMPACT_ATOMS: atom_id res chain seq x y z
N LEU A 1 10.59 -3.41 10.92
CA LEU A 1 9.57 -2.36 10.83
C LEU A 1 9.99 -1.37 9.74
N ILE A 2 9.07 -0.97 8.84
CA ILE A 2 9.32 0.04 7.81
C ILE A 2 8.46 1.25 8.16
N PRO A 3 9.07 2.42 8.50
CA PRO A 3 8.32 3.63 8.75
C PRO A 3 7.63 4.13 7.47
N GLN A 4 6.46 4.75 7.63
CA GLN A 4 5.72 5.34 6.53
C GLN A 4 5.65 6.86 6.70
N ILE A 5 5.93 7.59 5.61
CA ILE A 5 5.81 9.05 5.54
C ILE A 5 4.63 9.46 4.66
N LEU A 6 4.07 10.63 4.92
CA LEU A 6 2.91 11.17 4.20
C LEU A 6 3.19 12.63 3.78
N PRO A 7 4.09 12.85 2.82
CA PRO A 7 4.47 14.18 2.37
C PRO A 7 3.38 14.83 1.51
N GLY A 8 3.30 16.16 1.54
CA GLY A 8 2.45 16.99 0.68
C GLY A 8 3.23 17.91 -0.25
N SER A 9 4.56 18.01 -0.06
CA SER A 9 5.49 18.77 -0.90
C SER A 9 6.86 18.11 -0.93
N ALA A 10 7.72 18.51 -1.86
CA ALA A 10 9.10 18.05 -1.94
C ALA A 10 9.90 18.38 -0.67
N ASP A 11 9.70 19.55 -0.08
CA ASP A 11 10.39 19.96 1.14
C ASP A 11 9.94 19.13 2.35
N GLU A 12 8.64 18.85 2.45
CA GLU A 12 8.13 17.96 3.49
C GLU A 12 8.63 16.51 3.30
N PHE A 13 8.77 16.07 2.05
CA PHE A 13 9.39 14.77 1.75
C PHE A 13 10.80 14.69 2.30
N ARG A 14 11.66 15.70 2.01
CA ARG A 14 13.03 15.77 2.51
C ARG A 14 13.07 15.79 4.03
N LEU A 15 12.30 16.68 4.66
CA LEU A 15 12.22 16.81 6.12
C LEU A 15 11.87 15.48 6.80
N LEU A 16 10.84 14.79 6.30
CA LEU A 16 10.41 13.51 6.86
C LEU A 16 11.42 12.39 6.61
N THR A 17 12.04 12.38 5.42
CA THR A 17 13.07 11.40 5.06
C THR A 17 14.32 11.58 5.93
N ASP A 18 14.78 12.81 6.13
CA ASP A 18 15.93 13.11 6.99
C ASP A 18 15.65 12.71 8.45
N ALA A 19 14.45 13.04 8.96
CA ALA A 19 14.05 12.69 10.32
C ALA A 19 14.03 11.17 10.57
N VAL A 20 13.56 10.41 9.58
CA VAL A 20 13.49 8.93 9.64
C VAL A 20 14.86 8.31 9.39
N GLY A 21 15.58 8.78 8.37
CA GLY A 21 16.93 8.34 8.03
C GLY A 21 17.95 8.59 9.14
N GLY A 22 17.83 9.74 9.82
CA GLY A 22 18.66 10.09 10.98
C GLY A 22 18.48 9.15 12.20
N LYS A 23 17.35 8.42 12.25
CA LYS A 23 17.12 7.34 13.22
C LYS A 23 17.66 5.97 12.77
N GLY A 24 18.39 5.92 11.66
CA GLY A 24 19.02 4.70 11.15
C GLY A 24 18.12 3.85 10.21
N TYR A 25 16.90 4.28 9.89
CA TYR A 25 16.08 3.56 8.92
C TYR A 25 16.64 3.73 7.50
N ARG A 26 16.68 2.62 6.75
CA ARG A 26 17.12 2.58 5.34
C ARG A 26 16.02 2.09 4.39
N GLN A 27 14.82 1.87 4.92
CA GLN A 27 13.62 1.56 4.16
C GLN A 27 12.51 2.49 4.62
N ILE A 28 11.87 3.20 3.68
CA ILE A 28 10.79 4.15 3.97
C ILE A 28 9.64 3.87 3.00
N ASP A 29 8.42 3.80 3.51
CA ASP A 29 7.21 3.67 2.71
C ASP A 29 6.53 5.03 2.53
N ILE A 30 6.12 5.37 1.31
CA ILE A 30 5.45 6.62 0.98
C ILE A 30 3.95 6.36 0.87
N ASN A 31 3.14 7.17 1.55
CA ASN A 31 1.69 7.03 1.54
C ASN A 31 1.02 7.98 0.52
N LEU A 32 0.55 7.42 -0.58
CA LEU A 32 -0.37 8.05 -1.54
C LEU A 32 -1.74 7.34 -1.55
N GLY A 33 -2.15 6.77 -0.40
CA GLY A 33 -3.38 5.98 -0.34
C GLY A 33 -4.32 6.33 0.82
N CYS A 34 -3.94 7.24 1.73
CA CYS A 34 -4.79 7.65 2.84
C CYS A 34 -6.04 8.39 2.32
N PRO A 35 -7.27 7.85 2.54
CA PRO A 35 -8.49 8.47 2.03
C PRO A 35 -9.16 9.41 3.04
N PHE A 36 -8.51 9.69 4.17
CA PHE A 36 -9.11 10.46 5.25
C PHE A 36 -9.36 11.91 4.79
N PRO A 37 -10.59 12.46 4.93
CA PRO A 37 -10.95 13.75 4.35
C PRO A 37 -10.04 14.92 4.72
N MET A 38 -9.60 14.99 5.98
CA MET A 38 -8.67 16.05 6.43
C MET A 38 -7.26 15.94 5.79
N ILE A 39 -6.87 14.76 5.34
CA ILE A 39 -5.61 14.50 4.64
C ILE A 39 -5.78 14.78 3.15
N ALA A 40 -6.81 14.18 2.55
CA ALA A 40 -7.08 14.31 1.12
C ALA A 40 -7.44 15.76 0.71
N GLY A 41 -8.17 16.49 1.55
CA GLY A 41 -8.50 17.90 1.34
C GLY A 41 -7.28 18.84 1.38
N LYS A 42 -6.15 18.38 1.90
CA LYS A 42 -4.85 19.08 1.82
C LYS A 42 -3.98 18.57 0.66
N HIS A 43 -4.55 17.90 -0.30
CA HIS A 43 -3.88 17.26 -1.44
C HIS A 43 -2.74 16.32 -0.99
N LYS A 44 -2.98 15.53 0.08
CA LYS A 44 -2.06 14.50 0.59
C LYS A 44 -2.69 13.11 0.50
N GLY A 45 -1.86 12.07 0.60
CA GLY A 45 -2.33 10.70 0.52
C GLY A 45 -3.08 10.44 -0.80
N ALA A 46 -4.27 9.83 -0.74
CA ALA A 46 -5.05 9.54 -1.95
C ALA A 46 -5.55 10.81 -2.67
N GLY A 47 -5.74 11.93 -1.95
CA GLY A 47 -6.17 13.20 -2.55
C GLY A 47 -5.14 13.81 -3.51
N MET A 48 -3.86 13.46 -3.38
CA MET A 48 -2.81 13.92 -4.29
C MET A 48 -2.92 13.27 -5.67
N LEU A 49 -3.55 12.11 -5.79
CA LEU A 49 -3.64 11.36 -7.05
C LEU A 49 -4.40 12.10 -8.15
N LEU A 50 -5.21 13.12 -7.79
CA LEU A 50 -5.83 14.05 -8.75
C LEU A 50 -4.83 14.99 -9.43
N TYR A 51 -3.63 15.13 -8.90
CA TYR A 51 -2.66 16.13 -9.30
C TYR A 51 -1.32 15.50 -9.71
N PRO A 52 -1.22 14.90 -10.92
CA PRO A 52 -0.02 14.18 -11.37
C PRO A 52 1.26 15.02 -11.29
N ALA A 53 1.17 16.31 -11.57
CA ALA A 53 2.31 17.24 -11.47
C ALA A 53 2.81 17.36 -10.01
N GLN A 54 1.90 17.42 -9.04
CA GLN A 54 2.26 17.44 -7.62
C GLN A 54 2.85 16.09 -7.18
N VAL A 55 2.31 14.97 -7.68
CA VAL A 55 2.91 13.64 -7.42
C VAL A 55 4.36 13.60 -7.92
N ALA A 56 4.62 14.10 -9.14
CA ALA A 56 5.96 14.16 -9.72
C ALA A 56 6.90 15.03 -8.86
N GLU A 57 6.45 16.22 -8.44
CA GLU A 57 7.22 17.12 -7.57
C GLU A 57 7.57 16.48 -6.24
N VAL A 58 6.58 15.87 -5.57
CA VAL A 58 6.75 15.26 -4.24
C VAL A 58 7.66 14.05 -4.28
N LEU A 59 7.66 13.29 -5.37
CA LEU A 59 8.48 12.08 -5.52
C LEU A 59 9.86 12.34 -6.13
N ALA A 60 10.10 13.50 -6.74
CA ALA A 60 11.38 13.84 -7.34
C ALA A 60 12.58 13.69 -6.39
N PRO A 61 12.49 14.06 -5.08
CA PRO A 61 13.60 13.91 -4.14
C PRO A 61 14.03 12.48 -3.86
N ILE A 62 13.31 11.45 -4.31
CA ILE A 62 13.74 10.03 -4.18
C ILE A 62 15.18 9.84 -4.71
N ALA A 63 15.55 10.54 -5.77
CA ALA A 63 16.87 10.47 -6.38
C ALA A 63 18.00 11.05 -5.50
N GLU A 64 17.66 11.90 -4.54
CA GLU A 64 18.61 12.55 -3.64
C GLU A 64 19.09 11.60 -2.50
N TYR A 65 18.40 10.46 -2.30
CA TYR A 65 18.65 9.51 -1.20
C TYR A 65 19.04 8.11 -1.72
N PRO A 66 20.22 7.96 -2.34
CA PRO A 66 20.67 6.69 -2.92
C PRO A 66 20.77 5.53 -1.91
N GLU A 67 20.96 5.83 -0.63
CA GLU A 67 21.09 4.86 0.46
C GLU A 67 19.75 4.40 1.04
N ILE A 68 18.62 5.06 0.69
CA ILE A 68 17.30 4.72 1.19
C ILE A 68 16.51 3.97 0.12
N GLN A 69 15.90 2.86 0.51
CA GLN A 69 14.98 2.10 -0.33
C GLN A 69 13.56 2.59 -0.09
N PHE A 70 13.02 3.32 -1.06
CA PHE A 70 11.63 3.76 -0.99
C PHE A 70 10.67 2.69 -1.52
N SER A 71 9.52 2.57 -0.86
CA SER A 71 8.34 1.87 -1.36
C SER A 71 7.14 2.81 -1.36
N LEU A 72 6.12 2.48 -2.14
CA LEU A 72 4.93 3.29 -2.31
C LEU A 72 3.68 2.49 -1.98
N LYS A 73 2.80 3.05 -1.14
CA LYS A 73 1.45 2.53 -0.97
C LYS A 73 0.43 3.54 -1.50
N MET A 74 -0.36 3.13 -2.51
CA MET A 74 -1.31 4.01 -3.18
C MET A 74 -2.67 3.35 -3.41
N ARG A 75 -3.63 4.15 -3.88
CA ARG A 75 -4.94 3.73 -4.42
C ARG A 75 -4.97 3.89 -5.94
N LEU A 76 -6.05 3.40 -6.58
CA LEU A 76 -6.28 3.57 -8.02
C LEU A 76 -6.43 5.05 -8.42
N GLY A 77 -6.90 5.86 -7.51
CA GLY A 77 -7.09 7.30 -7.70
C GLY A 77 -7.84 7.89 -6.51
N TRP A 78 -8.19 9.18 -6.60
CA TRP A 78 -9.09 9.82 -5.65
C TRP A 78 -10.55 9.67 -6.06
N GLU A 79 -10.89 10.10 -7.29
CA GLU A 79 -12.25 10.04 -7.84
C GLU A 79 -12.46 8.84 -8.76
N ASN A 80 -11.53 8.64 -9.69
CA ASN A 80 -11.62 7.63 -10.73
C ASN A 80 -10.48 6.63 -10.66
N ALA A 81 -10.78 5.38 -10.95
CA ALA A 81 -9.79 4.32 -10.97
C ALA A 81 -8.74 4.46 -12.09
N SER A 82 -9.06 5.23 -13.14
CA SER A 82 -8.12 5.52 -14.24
C SER A 82 -7.00 6.51 -13.88
N GLU A 83 -7.10 7.21 -12.76
CA GLU A 83 -6.08 8.20 -12.35
C GLU A 83 -4.71 7.55 -12.12
N CYS A 84 -4.66 6.30 -11.63
CA CYS A 84 -3.38 5.57 -11.49
C CYS A 84 -2.69 5.32 -12.84
N MET A 85 -3.45 5.24 -13.93
CA MET A 85 -2.91 4.98 -15.27
C MET A 85 -2.08 6.17 -15.78
N VAL A 86 -2.47 7.39 -15.42
CA VAL A 86 -1.71 8.61 -15.75
C VAL A 86 -0.36 8.64 -15.01
N LEU A 87 -0.31 8.00 -13.84
CA LEU A 87 0.88 8.00 -12.98
C LEU A 87 1.86 6.85 -13.29
N VAL A 88 1.41 5.77 -13.94
CA VAL A 88 2.23 4.56 -14.06
C VAL A 88 3.57 4.81 -14.79
N GLU A 89 3.57 5.63 -15.83
CA GLU A 89 4.79 5.98 -16.57
C GLU A 89 5.78 6.74 -15.68
N LEU A 90 5.30 7.75 -14.96
CA LEU A 90 6.11 8.48 -13.99
C LEU A 90 6.67 7.51 -12.91
N LEU A 91 5.83 6.67 -12.34
CA LEU A 91 6.26 5.74 -11.29
C LEU A 91 7.33 4.77 -11.80
N ASN A 92 7.23 4.31 -13.05
CA ASN A 92 8.22 3.42 -13.66
C ASN A 92 9.61 4.07 -13.83
N THR A 93 9.71 5.42 -13.85
CA THR A 93 11.01 6.11 -13.87
C THR A 93 11.69 6.22 -12.51
N LEU A 94 10.94 6.00 -11.42
CA LEU A 94 11.44 6.18 -10.06
C LEU A 94 12.12 4.90 -9.55
N ARG A 95 13.06 5.05 -8.64
CA ARG A 95 13.71 3.94 -7.98
C ARG A 95 12.91 3.47 -6.76
N LEU A 96 11.85 2.69 -7.01
CA LEU A 96 11.01 2.10 -5.98
C LEU A 96 11.32 0.61 -5.77
N SER A 97 11.41 0.19 -4.52
CA SER A 97 11.61 -1.22 -4.17
C SER A 97 10.35 -2.05 -4.34
N ARG A 98 9.17 -1.41 -4.23
CA ARG A 98 7.85 -2.02 -4.48
C ARG A 98 6.77 -0.96 -4.53
N ILE A 99 5.63 -1.34 -5.11
CA ILE A 99 4.36 -0.61 -5.02
C ILE A 99 3.31 -1.53 -4.41
N ALA A 100 2.54 -1.04 -3.43
CA ALA A 100 1.34 -1.70 -2.92
C ALA A 100 0.12 -0.90 -3.38
N LEU A 101 -0.68 -1.47 -4.30
CA LEU A 101 -1.85 -0.82 -4.89
C LEU A 101 -3.13 -1.34 -4.25
N HIS A 102 -3.89 -0.43 -3.59
CA HIS A 102 -5.23 -0.74 -3.13
C HIS A 102 -6.23 -0.54 -4.28
N ALA A 103 -6.89 -1.62 -4.67
CA ALA A 103 -7.80 -1.65 -5.81
C ALA A 103 -9.14 -0.92 -5.55
N ARG A 104 -9.09 0.29 -4.98
CA ARG A 104 -10.22 1.21 -4.71
C ARG A 104 -9.78 2.64 -4.90
N THR A 105 -10.75 3.52 -5.21
CA THR A 105 -10.51 4.98 -5.19
C THR A 105 -10.50 5.53 -3.75
N GLY A 106 -10.01 6.77 -3.58
CA GLY A 106 -10.03 7.47 -2.30
C GLY A 106 -11.44 7.74 -1.81
N LYS A 107 -12.31 8.29 -2.68
CA LYS A 107 -13.73 8.57 -2.37
C LYS A 107 -14.52 7.32 -2.00
N GLN A 108 -14.19 6.18 -2.58
CA GLN A 108 -14.81 4.90 -2.26
C GLN A 108 -14.48 4.46 -0.81
N GLN A 109 -13.35 4.88 -0.25
CA GLN A 109 -12.87 4.45 1.06
C GLN A 109 -12.80 2.93 1.18
N TYR A 110 -13.77 2.33 1.90
CA TYR A 110 -13.91 0.88 2.07
C TYR A 110 -15.27 0.35 1.59
N LYS A 111 -16.05 1.20 0.90
CA LYS A 111 -17.37 0.82 0.37
C LYS A 111 -17.21 0.04 -0.94
N GLY A 112 -18.24 -0.76 -1.26
CA GLY A 112 -18.26 -1.58 -2.48
C GLY A 112 -17.12 -2.59 -2.54
N HIS A 113 -16.82 -3.08 -3.73
CA HIS A 113 -15.78 -4.07 -3.98
C HIS A 113 -14.53 -3.44 -4.59
N PRO A 114 -13.34 -4.08 -4.43
CA PRO A 114 -12.15 -3.72 -5.18
C PRO A 114 -12.38 -3.82 -6.69
N ASP A 115 -11.89 -2.85 -7.44
CA ASP A 115 -11.93 -2.83 -8.90
C ASP A 115 -10.73 -3.61 -9.46
N LEU A 116 -10.95 -4.88 -9.76
CA LEU A 116 -9.91 -5.77 -10.27
C LEU A 116 -9.59 -5.52 -11.75
N GLU A 117 -10.49 -4.89 -12.51
CA GLU A 117 -10.25 -4.54 -13.92
C GLU A 117 -9.29 -3.34 -13.99
N ALA A 118 -9.56 -2.30 -13.22
CA ALA A 118 -8.65 -1.15 -13.14
C ALA A 118 -7.29 -1.56 -12.53
N PHE A 119 -7.29 -2.46 -11.54
CA PHE A 119 -6.06 -3.02 -11.00
C PHE A 119 -5.26 -3.77 -12.07
N GLN A 120 -5.92 -4.56 -12.93
CA GLN A 120 -5.29 -5.30 -14.01
C GLN A 120 -4.60 -4.35 -14.99
N GLY A 121 -5.23 -3.26 -15.40
CA GLY A 121 -4.62 -2.27 -16.29
C GLY A 121 -3.30 -1.73 -15.72
N PHE A 122 -3.27 -1.36 -14.43
CA PHE A 122 -2.04 -0.92 -13.76
C PHE A 122 -1.00 -2.04 -13.65
N TYR A 123 -1.44 -3.27 -13.31
CA TYR A 123 -0.57 -4.44 -13.19
C TYR A 123 0.18 -4.76 -14.48
N GLU A 124 -0.46 -4.61 -15.63
CA GLU A 124 0.14 -4.88 -16.94
C GLU A 124 1.24 -3.88 -17.33
N LEU A 125 1.15 -2.64 -16.84
CA LEU A 125 2.09 -1.56 -17.16
C LEU A 125 3.15 -1.31 -16.10
N CYS A 126 2.92 -1.73 -14.85
CA CYS A 126 3.82 -1.49 -13.73
C CYS A 126 5.08 -2.34 -13.85
N GLN A 127 6.26 -1.70 -13.84
CA GLN A 127 7.57 -2.35 -13.93
C GLN A 127 8.18 -2.68 -12.55
N HIS A 128 7.55 -2.22 -11.46
CA HIS A 128 8.02 -2.48 -10.11
C HIS A 128 7.47 -3.78 -9.52
N PRO A 129 8.13 -4.36 -8.50
CA PRO A 129 7.54 -5.40 -7.67
C PRO A 129 6.19 -4.92 -7.12
N LEU A 130 5.08 -5.47 -7.63
CA LEU A 130 3.73 -5.04 -7.28
C LEU A 130 3.10 -5.98 -6.26
N TYR A 131 2.39 -5.39 -5.31
CA TYR A 131 1.61 -6.06 -4.29
C TYR A 131 0.15 -5.61 -4.39
N TYR A 132 -0.76 -6.56 -4.30
CA TYR A 132 -2.18 -6.27 -4.23
C TYR A 132 -2.62 -5.93 -2.81
N ASN A 133 -3.52 -4.96 -2.67
CA ASN A 133 -4.24 -4.69 -1.44
C ASN A 133 -5.74 -4.52 -1.75
N GLY A 134 -6.61 -5.14 -0.95
CA GLY A 134 -8.07 -5.03 -1.06
C GLY A 134 -8.76 -6.33 -0.63
N ASP A 135 -9.62 -6.25 0.38
CA ASP A 135 -10.53 -7.30 0.88
C ASP A 135 -9.95 -8.73 0.91
N ILE A 136 -8.77 -8.87 1.46
CA ILE A 136 -8.17 -10.17 1.73
C ILE A 136 -8.55 -10.58 3.16
N GLU A 137 -9.41 -11.57 3.30
CA GLU A 137 -9.96 -12.04 4.58
C GLU A 137 -9.75 -13.55 4.80
N SER A 138 -9.39 -14.28 3.73
CA SER A 138 -9.20 -15.72 3.76
C SER A 138 -8.00 -16.19 2.93
N LEU A 139 -7.59 -17.47 3.13
CA LEU A 139 -6.59 -18.12 2.27
C LEU A 139 -7.09 -18.26 0.83
N SER A 140 -8.40 -18.40 0.64
CA SER A 140 -9.02 -18.48 -0.68
C SER A 140 -8.81 -17.19 -1.44
N ASP A 141 -9.03 -16.02 -0.79
CA ASP A 141 -8.85 -14.71 -1.42
C ASP A 141 -7.40 -14.51 -1.87
N ILE A 142 -6.44 -14.88 -1.01
CA ILE A 142 -5.01 -14.79 -1.35
C ILE A 142 -4.72 -15.63 -2.59
N ARG A 143 -5.19 -16.88 -2.63
CA ARG A 143 -4.95 -17.79 -3.76
C ARG A 143 -5.63 -17.31 -5.03
N GLN A 144 -6.86 -16.82 -4.97
CA GLN A 144 -7.58 -16.28 -6.12
C GLN A 144 -6.84 -15.09 -6.73
N ILE A 145 -6.40 -14.13 -5.91
CA ILE A 145 -5.64 -12.97 -6.38
C ILE A 145 -4.31 -13.38 -7.01
N LEU A 146 -3.55 -14.25 -6.37
CA LEU A 146 -2.26 -14.70 -6.90
C LEU A 146 -2.38 -15.58 -8.15
N THR A 147 -3.49 -16.31 -8.28
CA THR A 147 -3.80 -17.06 -9.52
C THR A 147 -4.19 -16.13 -10.66
N ARG A 148 -4.99 -15.10 -10.38
CA ARG A 148 -5.40 -14.11 -11.40
C ARG A 148 -4.22 -13.24 -11.84
N PHE A 149 -3.30 -12.90 -10.91
CA PHE A 149 -2.17 -12.00 -11.15
C PHE A 149 -0.84 -12.65 -10.76
N PRO A 150 -0.32 -13.60 -11.58
CA PRO A 150 0.80 -14.46 -11.18
C PRO A 150 2.16 -13.77 -11.02
N LEU A 151 2.33 -12.54 -11.55
CA LEU A 151 3.57 -11.76 -11.38
C LEU A 151 3.59 -10.92 -10.09
N LEU A 152 2.49 -10.88 -9.33
CA LEU A 152 2.48 -10.22 -8.03
C LEU A 152 3.52 -10.82 -7.09
N LYS A 153 4.16 -9.98 -6.30
CA LYS A 153 5.12 -10.41 -5.27
C LYS A 153 4.43 -10.78 -3.95
N GLY A 154 3.12 -10.52 -3.85
CA GLY A 154 2.31 -10.88 -2.70
C GLY A 154 1.09 -9.99 -2.51
N VAL A 155 0.49 -10.07 -1.32
CA VAL A 155 -0.68 -9.28 -0.95
C VAL A 155 -0.42 -8.50 0.34
N PHE A 156 -1.03 -7.32 0.46
CA PHE A 156 -1.10 -6.54 1.69
C PHE A 156 -2.44 -6.81 2.36
N ILE A 157 -2.42 -7.34 3.57
CA ILE A 157 -3.61 -7.65 4.33
C ILE A 157 -3.81 -6.58 5.40
N GLY A 158 -4.96 -5.93 5.39
CA GLY A 158 -5.35 -4.94 6.39
C GLY A 158 -6.34 -5.54 7.39
N ARG A 159 -7.62 -5.20 7.23
CA ARG A 159 -8.72 -5.61 8.11
C ARG A 159 -8.82 -7.13 8.32
N GLY A 160 -8.49 -7.92 7.32
CA GLY A 160 -8.49 -9.38 7.41
C GLY A 160 -7.57 -9.93 8.51
N LEU A 161 -6.46 -9.24 8.86
CA LEU A 161 -5.61 -9.64 9.98
C LEU A 161 -6.22 -9.31 11.35
N LEU A 162 -7.19 -8.38 11.43
CA LEU A 162 -7.93 -8.11 12.67
C LEU A 162 -8.92 -9.23 12.97
N SER A 163 -9.58 -9.75 11.94
CA SER A 163 -10.52 -10.87 12.06
C SER A 163 -9.82 -12.24 12.09
N SER A 164 -8.68 -12.38 11.43
CA SER A 164 -7.88 -13.60 11.36
C SER A 164 -6.38 -13.32 11.49
N PRO A 165 -5.85 -13.11 12.71
CA PRO A 165 -4.44 -12.77 12.95
C PRO A 165 -3.45 -13.82 12.43
N LEU A 166 -3.88 -15.07 12.29
CA LEU A 166 -3.06 -16.17 11.79
C LEU A 166 -3.03 -16.31 10.28
N LEU A 167 -3.85 -15.57 9.54
CA LEU A 167 -4.00 -15.71 8.10
C LEU A 167 -2.66 -15.70 7.35
N ALA A 168 -1.77 -14.78 7.71
CA ALA A 168 -0.46 -14.68 7.07
C ALA A 168 0.46 -15.87 7.42
N LYS A 169 0.36 -16.41 8.63
CA LYS A 169 1.12 -17.59 9.09
C LYS A 169 0.60 -18.84 8.41
N GLU A 170 -0.71 -19.02 8.34
CA GLU A 170 -1.37 -20.12 7.64
C GLU A 170 -0.97 -20.17 6.16
N PHE A 171 -0.95 -19.00 5.51
CA PHE A 171 -0.56 -18.92 4.10
C PHE A 171 0.91 -19.28 3.88
N LYS A 172 1.82 -18.79 4.74
CA LYS A 172 3.27 -19.05 4.61
C LYS A 172 3.66 -20.46 5.00
N GLY A 173 3.03 -20.99 6.05
CA GLY A 173 3.36 -22.31 6.61
C GLY A 173 2.59 -23.47 5.99
N ASN A 174 1.61 -23.18 5.12
CA ASN A 174 0.65 -24.19 4.63
C ASN A 174 -0.03 -24.95 5.78
N GLU A 175 -0.15 -24.32 6.96
CA GLU A 175 -0.70 -24.87 8.19
C GLU A 175 -2.15 -24.43 8.34
N THR A 176 -2.99 -25.32 8.90
CA THR A 176 -4.36 -24.97 9.27
C THR A 176 -4.47 -25.00 10.80
N PHE A 177 -4.89 -23.89 11.38
CA PHE A 177 -5.10 -23.81 12.84
C PHE A 177 -6.55 -24.12 13.19
N LEU A 178 -6.74 -24.89 14.28
CA LEU A 178 -8.07 -25.18 14.82
C LEU A 178 -8.72 -23.90 15.37
N PRO A 179 -10.07 -23.82 15.41
CA PRO A 179 -10.78 -22.65 15.93
C PRO A 179 -10.34 -22.22 17.32
N GLU A 180 -10.05 -23.18 18.21
CA GLU A 180 -9.58 -22.94 19.58
C GLU A 180 -8.19 -22.26 19.62
N GLN A 181 -7.28 -22.67 18.73
CA GLN A 181 -5.96 -22.05 18.60
C GLN A 181 -6.06 -20.63 18.06
N ARG A 182 -7.00 -20.37 17.13
CA ARG A 182 -7.29 -19.04 16.61
C ARG A 182 -7.81 -18.10 17.69
N MET A 183 -8.70 -18.60 18.55
CA MET A 183 -9.25 -17.83 19.69
C MET A 183 -8.18 -17.46 20.72
N SER A 184 -7.31 -18.37 21.11
CA SER A 184 -6.27 -18.11 22.12
C SER A 184 -5.28 -17.03 21.68
N ILE A 185 -4.92 -16.98 20.40
CA ILE A 185 -4.02 -15.96 19.83
C ILE A 185 -4.73 -14.61 19.67
N SER A 186 -6.01 -14.61 19.28
CA SER A 186 -6.81 -13.39 19.20
C SER A 186 -6.96 -12.72 20.58
N VAL A 187 -7.18 -13.48 21.63
CA VAL A 187 -7.27 -12.98 23.02
C VAL A 187 -5.93 -12.41 23.50
N SER A 188 -4.81 -13.08 23.22
CA SER A 188 -3.48 -12.56 23.60
C SER A 188 -3.11 -11.29 22.85
N TYR A 189 -3.55 -11.11 21.59
CA TYR A 189 -3.32 -9.90 20.79
C TYR A 189 -4.15 -8.70 21.29
N THR A 190 -5.36 -8.93 21.79
CA THR A 190 -6.20 -7.86 22.38
C THR A 190 -5.68 -7.39 23.73
N HIS A 191 -5.04 -8.26 24.52
CA HIS A 191 -4.42 -7.91 25.80
C HIS A 191 -3.10 -7.11 25.67
N LEU A 192 -2.42 -7.18 24.52
CA LEU A 192 -1.21 -6.39 24.26
C LEU A 192 -1.51 -4.93 23.85
N ARG A 193 -2.79 -4.55 23.69
CA ARG A 193 -3.25 -3.19 23.33
C ARG A 193 -3.96 -2.43 24.46
N ALA A 194 -4.06 -2.99 25.66
CA ALA A 194 -4.67 -2.32 26.83
C ALA A 194 -3.64 -1.51 27.62
#